data_f53753dabe543c39da80768e0b30c009
#
_entry.id   f53753dabe543c39da80768e0b30c009
#
_cell.length_a   1.000
_cell.length_b   1.000
_cell.length_c   1.000
_cell.angle_alpha   90.00
_cell.angle_beta   90.00
_cell.angle_gamma   90.00
#
_symmetry.space_group_name_H-M   'P 1'
#
loop_
_entity.id
_entity.type
_entity.pdbx_description
1 polymer ?
#
loop_
_entity_poly.entity_id
_entity_poly.type
_entity_poly.pdbx_seq_one_letter_code
_entity_poly.pdbx_strand_id
1 'polypeptide(L)'
;MVELPRIRGDAPAPQPFVAVSLTDTGTGIDGDTCERIFEPFFTTKAVGKGTGLGLSQVFGFAKQSGGNVDVASTLGQGTVFTLYLPGAQPEAFQAAAPQEEQGPAHDTTLRHILIVEDNLDVGRFANQILQDLGYQTTWATDAEQALALAGAEVAAFDAIFSDVVMPGMTGVAMAKLLRQRRPDLPVVLTSGYSEELAESGYEGFEFLAKPYSAEQVARVLAKSMRND
;
A
#
# COMPACT_ATOMS: atom_id res chain seq x y z
N MET A 1 -21.55 -18.45 6.87
CA MET A 1 -20.78 -18.28 8.12
C MET A 1 -19.77 -19.42 8.12
N VAL A 2 -18.50 -19.12 7.98
CA VAL A 2 -17.43 -20.14 7.89
C VAL A 2 -16.73 -20.16 9.25
N GLU A 3 -16.70 -21.33 9.91
CA GLU A 3 -15.90 -21.53 11.11
C GLU A 3 -14.45 -21.82 10.70
N LEU A 4 -13.49 -21.13 11.32
CA LEU A 4 -12.07 -21.42 11.11
C LEU A 4 -11.72 -22.85 11.57
N PRO A 5 -10.85 -23.57 10.86
CA PRO A 5 -10.27 -24.82 11.37
C PRO A 5 -9.52 -24.50 12.68
N ARG A 6 -9.73 -25.31 13.70
CA ARG A 6 -9.20 -25.14 15.06
C ARG A 6 -7.69 -25.05 15.05
N ILE A 7 -7.15 -23.86 15.26
CA ILE A 7 -5.74 -23.65 15.58
C ILE A 7 -5.56 -23.88 17.09
N ARG A 8 -4.57 -24.71 17.47
CA ARG A 8 -4.20 -24.96 18.87
C ARG A 8 -3.73 -23.66 19.52
N GLY A 9 -4.47 -23.15 20.50
CA GLY A 9 -4.12 -22.02 21.35
C GLY A 9 -5.29 -21.09 21.53
N ASP A 10 -5.73 -20.89 22.78
CA ASP A 10 -6.76 -20.01 23.35
C ASP A 10 -7.80 -19.45 22.36
N ALA A 11 -9.02 -19.95 22.49
CA ALA A 11 -10.14 -19.53 21.64
C ALA A 11 -10.62 -18.14 22.03
N PRO A 12 -10.45 -17.11 21.18
CA PRO A 12 -11.24 -15.90 21.29
C PRO A 12 -12.70 -16.23 20.97
N ALA A 13 -13.63 -15.40 21.47
CA ALA A 13 -15.05 -15.49 21.18
C ALA A 13 -15.30 -15.60 19.66
N PRO A 14 -16.37 -16.33 19.21
CA PRO A 14 -16.63 -16.56 17.80
C PRO A 14 -16.86 -15.22 17.09
N GLN A 15 -15.87 -14.77 16.34
CA GLN A 15 -15.98 -13.62 15.46
C GLN A 15 -16.28 -14.10 14.04
N PRO A 16 -17.17 -13.41 13.31
CA PRO A 16 -17.38 -13.72 11.90
C PRO A 16 -16.10 -13.38 11.10
N PHE A 17 -15.75 -14.26 10.16
CA PHE A 17 -14.65 -14.02 9.24
C PHE A 17 -15.18 -13.89 7.81
N VAL A 18 -14.54 -13.04 7.04
CA VAL A 18 -14.67 -12.98 5.58
C VAL A 18 -13.57 -13.87 5.01
N ALA A 19 -13.92 -14.81 4.16
CA ALA A 19 -12.98 -15.66 3.44
C ALA A 19 -12.89 -15.20 1.98
N VAL A 20 -11.67 -14.89 1.53
CA VAL A 20 -11.38 -14.55 0.14
C VAL A 20 -10.51 -15.67 -0.43
N SER A 21 -11.01 -16.39 -1.44
CA SER A 21 -10.29 -17.50 -2.06
C SER A 21 -9.82 -17.12 -3.46
N LEU A 22 -8.54 -17.40 -3.73
CA LEU A 22 -7.92 -17.30 -5.05
C LEU A 22 -7.58 -18.72 -5.52
N THR A 23 -8.09 -19.10 -6.67
CA THR A 23 -7.87 -20.43 -7.26
C THR A 23 -7.14 -20.30 -8.59
N ASP A 24 -6.10 -21.11 -8.77
CA ASP A 24 -5.42 -21.29 -10.06
C ASP A 24 -5.53 -22.74 -10.54
N THR A 25 -5.30 -22.95 -11.81
CA THR A 25 -5.24 -24.26 -12.47
C THR A 25 -3.81 -24.60 -12.90
N GLY A 26 -2.83 -24.16 -12.14
CA GLY A 26 -1.41 -24.33 -12.41
C GLY A 26 -0.90 -25.73 -12.08
N THR A 27 0.42 -25.84 -11.96
CA THR A 27 1.09 -27.12 -11.67
C THR A 27 0.83 -27.66 -10.27
N GLY A 28 0.23 -26.86 -9.39
CA GLY A 28 0.09 -27.18 -7.98
C GLY A 28 1.41 -27.15 -7.21
N ILE A 29 1.34 -27.42 -5.92
CA ILE A 29 2.45 -27.39 -4.96
C ILE A 29 2.45 -28.74 -4.22
N ASP A 30 3.62 -29.34 -4.05
CA ASP A 30 3.76 -30.55 -3.25
C ASP A 30 3.63 -30.25 -1.73
N GLY A 31 3.38 -31.31 -0.93
CA GLY A 31 3.10 -31.18 0.49
C GLY A 31 4.26 -30.56 1.27
N ASP A 32 5.49 -31.00 1.02
CA ASP A 32 6.69 -30.50 1.73
C ASP A 32 6.93 -29.02 1.42
N THR A 33 6.71 -28.61 0.18
CA THR A 33 6.77 -27.21 -0.25
C THR A 33 5.65 -26.39 0.37
N CYS A 34 4.39 -26.93 0.45
CA CYS A 34 3.26 -26.23 1.08
C CYS A 34 3.53 -25.84 2.54
N GLU A 35 4.26 -26.64 3.30
CA GLU A 35 4.61 -26.33 4.68
C GLU A 35 5.55 -25.13 4.80
N ARG A 36 6.31 -24.83 3.74
CA ARG A 36 7.38 -23.85 3.73
C ARG A 36 7.10 -22.58 2.95
N ILE A 37 6.04 -22.52 2.14
CA ILE A 37 5.75 -21.39 1.24
C ILE A 37 5.60 -20.06 1.96
N PHE A 38 5.32 -20.06 3.25
CA PHE A 38 5.20 -18.85 4.07
C PHE A 38 6.49 -18.48 4.81
N GLU A 39 7.57 -19.27 4.68
CA GLU A 39 8.88 -18.92 5.23
C GLU A 39 9.47 -17.74 4.44
N PRO A 40 9.99 -16.70 5.10
CA PRO A 40 10.69 -15.63 4.42
C PRO A 40 11.86 -16.16 3.57
N PHE A 41 12.00 -15.60 2.36
CA PHE A 41 13.02 -15.96 1.37
C PHE A 41 12.90 -17.37 0.75
N PHE A 42 11.91 -18.15 1.13
CA PHE A 42 11.66 -19.44 0.49
C PHE A 42 11.09 -19.24 -0.92
N THR A 43 11.74 -19.86 -1.91
CA THR A 43 11.30 -19.84 -3.32
C THR A 43 11.73 -21.09 -4.04
N THR A 44 10.86 -21.59 -4.90
CA THR A 44 11.17 -22.69 -5.85
C THR A 44 11.64 -22.15 -7.21
N LYS A 45 11.65 -20.82 -7.42
CA LYS A 45 12.13 -20.19 -8.65
C LYS A 45 13.65 -20.12 -8.68
N ALA A 46 14.22 -20.13 -9.89
CA ALA A 46 15.67 -19.98 -10.08
C ALA A 46 16.18 -18.67 -9.45
N VAL A 47 17.44 -18.69 -9.01
CA VAL A 47 18.12 -17.54 -8.41
C VAL A 47 17.93 -16.28 -9.27
N GLY A 48 17.45 -15.20 -8.65
CA GLY A 48 17.15 -13.92 -9.31
C GLY A 48 15.77 -13.80 -9.96
N LYS A 49 14.93 -14.87 -9.94
CA LYS A 49 13.57 -14.84 -10.49
C LYS A 49 12.44 -14.82 -9.44
N GLY A 50 12.79 -14.67 -8.16
CA GLY A 50 11.83 -14.54 -7.09
C GLY A 50 12.54 -14.18 -5.78
N THR A 51 11.95 -13.26 -5.02
CA THR A 51 12.51 -12.81 -3.73
C THR A 51 12.14 -13.75 -2.58
N GLY A 52 11.14 -14.63 -2.76
CA GLY A 52 10.60 -15.47 -1.69
C GLY A 52 9.90 -14.70 -0.57
N LEU A 53 9.57 -13.42 -0.78
CA LEU A 53 8.95 -12.57 0.25
C LEU A 53 7.44 -12.41 0.09
N GLY A 54 6.87 -12.62 -1.09
CA GLY A 54 5.46 -12.32 -1.37
C GLY A 54 4.48 -13.06 -0.45
N LEU A 55 4.59 -14.39 -0.35
CA LEU A 55 3.68 -15.19 0.47
C LEU A 55 3.91 -14.98 1.98
N SER A 56 5.15 -14.78 2.41
CA SER A 56 5.44 -14.45 3.82
C SER A 56 4.87 -13.09 4.22
N GLN A 57 4.86 -12.11 3.32
CA GLN A 57 4.21 -10.81 3.56
C GLN A 57 2.68 -10.96 3.67
N VAL A 58 2.05 -11.73 2.78
CA VAL A 58 0.60 -12.00 2.85
C VAL A 58 0.25 -12.69 4.17
N PHE A 59 1.04 -13.68 4.58
CA PHE A 59 0.86 -14.36 5.85
C PHE A 59 1.02 -13.41 7.04
N GLY A 60 2.06 -12.57 7.04
CA GLY A 60 2.30 -11.55 8.06
C GLY A 60 1.15 -10.55 8.16
N PHE A 61 0.67 -10.05 7.02
CA PHE A 61 -0.49 -9.16 6.95
C PHE A 61 -1.75 -9.80 7.54
N ALA A 62 -2.05 -11.05 7.15
CA ALA A 62 -3.20 -11.78 7.66
C ALA A 62 -3.13 -11.90 9.20
N LYS A 63 -1.97 -12.29 9.74
CA LYS A 63 -1.76 -12.43 11.20
C LYS A 63 -1.87 -11.10 11.94
N GLN A 64 -1.28 -10.03 11.43
CA GLN A 64 -1.39 -8.69 12.01
C GLN A 64 -2.84 -8.17 12.01
N SER A 65 -3.61 -8.56 11.00
CA SER A 65 -5.05 -8.25 10.90
C SER A 65 -5.94 -9.15 11.76
N GLY A 66 -5.38 -10.03 12.59
CA GLY A 66 -6.17 -11.00 13.39
C GLY A 66 -6.79 -12.12 12.56
N GLY A 67 -6.34 -12.29 11.33
CA GLY A 67 -6.81 -13.29 10.37
C GLY A 67 -5.87 -14.48 10.20
N ASN A 68 -6.03 -15.19 9.09
CA ASN A 68 -5.20 -16.33 8.71
C ASN A 68 -5.16 -16.51 7.19
N VAL A 69 -4.18 -17.29 6.72
CA VAL A 69 -4.12 -17.78 5.34
C VAL A 69 -4.08 -19.30 5.36
N ASP A 70 -4.85 -19.92 4.49
CA ASP A 70 -4.84 -21.36 4.26
C ASP A 70 -4.48 -21.65 2.80
N VAL A 71 -3.86 -22.80 2.55
CA VAL A 71 -3.48 -23.27 1.22
C VAL A 71 -3.92 -24.71 1.03
N ALA A 72 -4.64 -24.96 -0.05
CA ALA A 72 -4.96 -26.31 -0.52
C ALA A 72 -4.43 -26.47 -1.94
N SER A 73 -3.51 -27.41 -2.14
CA SER A 73 -2.88 -27.65 -3.44
C SER A 73 -2.74 -29.13 -3.73
N THR A 74 -2.86 -29.47 -5.01
CA THR A 74 -2.64 -30.82 -5.52
C THR A 74 -1.79 -30.71 -6.79
N LEU A 75 -0.70 -31.46 -6.84
CA LEU A 75 0.16 -31.49 -8.04
C LEU A 75 -0.65 -31.82 -9.30
N GLY A 76 -0.49 -31.02 -10.34
CA GLY A 76 -1.18 -31.12 -11.62
C GLY A 76 -2.63 -30.63 -11.63
N GLN A 77 -3.16 -30.13 -10.52
CA GLN A 77 -4.56 -29.66 -10.44
C GLN A 77 -4.68 -28.16 -10.08
N GLY A 78 -3.57 -27.55 -9.63
CA GLY A 78 -3.55 -26.14 -9.22
C GLY A 78 -3.57 -25.93 -7.72
N THR A 79 -3.81 -24.69 -7.31
CA THR A 79 -3.75 -24.25 -5.91
C THR A 79 -4.93 -23.35 -5.56
N VAL A 80 -5.41 -23.47 -4.33
CA VAL A 80 -6.39 -22.57 -3.73
C VAL A 80 -5.74 -21.94 -2.50
N PHE A 81 -5.58 -20.61 -2.52
CA PHE A 81 -5.25 -19.82 -1.35
C PHE A 81 -6.52 -19.22 -0.76
N THR A 82 -6.71 -19.31 0.54
CA THR A 82 -7.84 -18.69 1.23
C THR A 82 -7.34 -17.77 2.33
N LEU A 83 -7.62 -16.48 2.17
CA LEU A 83 -7.35 -15.44 3.16
C LEU A 83 -8.59 -15.26 4.05
N TYR A 84 -8.43 -15.41 5.36
CA TYR A 84 -9.46 -15.16 6.35
C TYR A 84 -9.16 -13.85 7.06
N LEU A 85 -10.10 -12.90 7.02
CA LEU A 85 -10.01 -11.63 7.74
C LEU A 85 -11.18 -11.51 8.71
N PRO A 86 -10.98 -10.92 9.91
CA PRO A 86 -12.08 -10.64 10.82
C PRO A 86 -13.14 -9.80 10.12
N GLY A 87 -14.39 -10.21 10.23
CA GLY A 87 -15.52 -9.40 9.77
C GLY A 87 -15.65 -8.16 10.65
N ALA A 88 -15.84 -6.99 10.03
CA ALA A 88 -16.15 -5.79 10.79
C ALA A 88 -17.49 -5.95 11.49
N GLN A 89 -17.55 -5.63 12.78
CA GLN A 89 -18.82 -5.64 13.49
C GLN A 89 -19.70 -4.48 12.98
N PRO A 90 -21.01 -4.69 12.78
CA PRO A 90 -21.92 -3.62 12.34
C PRO A 90 -21.89 -2.37 13.23
N GLU A 91 -21.59 -2.54 14.51
CA GLU A 91 -21.45 -1.44 15.47
C GLU A 91 -20.20 -0.57 15.19
N ALA A 92 -19.14 -1.15 14.63
CA ALA A 92 -17.97 -0.37 14.19
C ALA A 92 -18.31 0.50 12.97
N PHE A 93 -19.22 0.05 12.11
CA PHE A 93 -19.75 0.85 11.00
C PHE A 93 -20.73 1.92 11.45
N GLN A 94 -21.48 1.70 12.54
CA GLN A 94 -22.39 2.73 13.09
C GLN A 94 -21.64 3.79 13.91
N ALA A 95 -20.48 3.42 14.51
CA ALA A 95 -19.60 4.40 15.15
C ALA A 95 -18.75 5.19 14.13
N ALA A 96 -18.60 4.65 12.92
CA ALA A 96 -17.99 5.28 11.75
C ALA A 96 -19.03 5.66 10.68
N ALA A 97 -20.34 5.80 11.07
CA ALA A 97 -21.18 6.67 10.26
C ALA A 97 -20.42 8.00 10.20
N PRO A 98 -20.18 8.56 9.00
CA PRO A 98 -19.52 9.85 8.93
C PRO A 98 -20.35 10.77 9.83
N GLN A 99 -19.87 11.05 11.05
CA GLN A 99 -20.08 12.38 11.53
C GLN A 99 -19.47 13.18 10.40
N GLU A 100 -20.31 13.85 9.65
CA GLU A 100 -19.95 15.05 8.98
C GLU A 100 -19.39 15.95 10.09
N GLU A 101 -18.17 15.66 10.56
CA GLU A 101 -17.29 16.72 10.93
C GLU A 101 -17.25 17.54 9.65
N GLN A 102 -18.08 18.54 9.63
CA GLN A 102 -17.89 19.71 8.78
C GLN A 102 -16.51 20.24 9.17
N GLY A 103 -15.48 19.51 8.72
CA GLY A 103 -14.16 20.06 8.54
C GLY A 103 -14.37 21.32 7.73
N PRO A 104 -13.63 22.39 7.98
CA PRO A 104 -13.83 23.69 7.33
C PRO A 104 -14.03 23.42 5.85
N ALA A 105 -15.11 23.98 5.28
CA ALA A 105 -15.49 23.82 3.88
C ALA A 105 -14.23 23.77 3.05
N HIS A 106 -13.92 22.59 2.51
CA HIS A 106 -12.77 22.45 1.61
C HIS A 106 -13.08 23.41 0.49
N ASP A 107 -12.29 24.46 0.42
CA ASP A 107 -12.23 25.35 -0.72
C ASP A 107 -12.04 24.41 -1.93
N THR A 108 -13.08 24.27 -2.74
CA THR A 108 -13.20 23.28 -3.81
C THR A 108 -12.39 23.71 -5.04
N THR A 109 -11.25 24.34 -4.85
CA THR A 109 -10.20 24.35 -5.85
C THR A 109 -9.66 22.93 -5.90
N LEU A 110 -9.96 22.24 -7.01
CA LEU A 110 -9.50 20.88 -7.30
C LEU A 110 -7.97 20.84 -7.21
N ARG A 111 -7.44 20.47 -6.03
CA ARG A 111 -5.99 20.39 -5.83
C ARG A 111 -5.40 19.31 -6.73
N HIS A 112 -4.27 19.61 -7.34
CA HIS A 112 -3.62 18.78 -8.33
C HIS A 112 -2.38 18.09 -7.74
N ILE A 113 -2.39 16.76 -7.70
CA ILE A 113 -1.31 15.95 -7.14
C ILE A 113 -0.52 15.27 -8.27
N LEU A 114 0.82 15.41 -8.23
CA LEU A 114 1.72 14.64 -9.08
C LEU A 114 2.05 13.33 -8.37
N ILE A 115 1.63 12.21 -8.96
CA ILE A 115 1.99 10.85 -8.52
C ILE A 115 3.27 10.45 -9.24
N VAL A 116 4.23 9.84 -8.51
CA VAL A 116 5.46 9.29 -9.09
C VAL A 116 5.64 7.86 -8.58
N GLU A 117 5.43 6.89 -9.48
CA GLU A 117 5.43 5.46 -9.15
C GLU A 117 5.74 4.66 -10.41
N ASP A 118 6.78 3.83 -10.39
CA ASP A 118 7.22 3.01 -11.52
C ASP A 118 6.41 1.72 -11.67
N ASN A 119 5.84 1.21 -10.58
CA ASN A 119 4.97 0.05 -10.61
C ASN A 119 3.56 0.43 -11.06
N LEU A 120 3.14 -0.10 -12.23
CA LEU A 120 1.86 0.26 -12.84
C LEU A 120 0.63 -0.09 -11.98
N ASP A 121 0.69 -1.18 -11.21
CA ASP A 121 -0.46 -1.59 -10.38
C ASP A 121 -0.54 -0.75 -9.11
N VAL A 122 0.59 -0.44 -8.49
CA VAL A 122 0.67 0.45 -7.34
C VAL A 122 0.28 1.88 -7.74
N GLY A 123 0.77 2.36 -8.89
CA GLY A 123 0.42 3.67 -9.41
C GLY A 123 -1.07 3.81 -9.74
N ARG A 124 -1.70 2.80 -10.33
CA ARG A 124 -3.17 2.79 -10.54
C ARG A 124 -3.93 2.86 -9.23
N PHE A 125 -3.49 2.09 -8.21
CA PHE A 125 -4.10 2.09 -6.90
C PHE A 125 -3.98 3.46 -6.22
N ALA A 126 -2.79 4.06 -6.22
CA ALA A 126 -2.57 5.40 -5.68
C ALA A 126 -3.42 6.45 -6.41
N ASN A 127 -3.47 6.38 -7.74
CA ASN A 127 -4.26 7.27 -8.57
C ASN A 127 -5.75 7.18 -8.22
N GLN A 128 -6.28 5.96 -8.09
CA GLN A 128 -7.69 5.75 -7.73
C GLN A 128 -8.01 6.33 -6.35
N ILE A 129 -7.19 6.05 -5.34
CA ILE A 129 -7.38 6.61 -3.99
C ILE A 129 -7.42 8.14 -4.03
N LEU A 130 -6.47 8.77 -4.73
CA LEU A 130 -6.40 10.24 -4.77
C LEU A 130 -7.59 10.84 -5.51
N GLN A 131 -8.05 10.22 -6.61
CA GLN A 131 -9.26 10.65 -7.32
C GLN A 131 -10.52 10.48 -6.47
N ASP A 132 -10.66 9.36 -5.74
CA ASP A 132 -11.78 9.12 -4.82
C ASP A 132 -11.80 10.14 -3.65
N LEU A 133 -10.64 10.65 -3.26
CA LEU A 133 -10.49 11.74 -2.29
C LEU A 133 -10.76 13.14 -2.90
N GLY A 134 -11.05 13.24 -4.20
CA GLY A 134 -11.42 14.49 -4.88
C GLY A 134 -10.25 15.28 -5.45
N TYR A 135 -9.04 14.71 -5.50
CA TYR A 135 -7.88 15.37 -6.12
C TYR A 135 -7.87 15.18 -7.65
N GLN A 136 -7.36 16.19 -8.37
CA GLN A 136 -6.86 15.97 -9.71
C GLN A 136 -5.48 15.31 -9.64
N THR A 137 -5.17 14.43 -10.59
CA THR A 137 -3.91 13.69 -10.58
C THR A 137 -3.23 13.72 -11.93
N THR A 138 -1.92 13.84 -11.91
CA THR A 138 -1.05 13.49 -13.05
C THR A 138 -0.08 12.42 -12.57
N TRP A 139 0.22 11.44 -13.40
CA TRP A 139 1.08 10.33 -13.02
C TRP A 139 2.31 10.27 -13.91
N ALA A 140 3.48 10.26 -13.27
CA ALA A 140 4.79 10.01 -13.84
C ALA A 140 5.28 8.62 -13.42
N THR A 141 5.87 7.88 -14.35
CA THR A 141 6.38 6.52 -14.10
C THR A 141 7.83 6.48 -13.65
N ASP A 142 8.49 7.62 -13.59
CA ASP A 142 9.87 7.78 -13.14
C ASP A 142 10.15 9.21 -12.68
N ALA A 143 11.28 9.40 -12.00
CA ALA A 143 11.67 10.68 -11.43
C ALA A 143 12.03 11.72 -12.51
N GLU A 144 12.59 11.30 -13.63
CA GLU A 144 12.96 12.19 -14.75
C GLU A 144 11.73 12.79 -15.40
N GLN A 145 10.71 11.97 -15.64
CA GLN A 145 9.42 12.42 -16.15
C GLN A 145 8.74 13.38 -15.17
N ALA A 146 8.78 13.06 -13.85
CA ALA A 146 8.24 13.93 -12.82
C ALA A 146 8.93 15.28 -12.78
N LEU A 147 10.27 15.32 -12.87
CA LEU A 147 11.04 16.56 -12.92
C LEU A 147 10.74 17.38 -14.18
N ALA A 148 10.52 16.72 -15.32
CA ALA A 148 10.16 17.40 -16.57
C ALA A 148 8.75 18.04 -16.46
N LEU A 149 7.77 17.31 -15.94
CA LEU A 149 6.41 17.80 -15.71
C LEU A 149 6.39 18.95 -14.70
N ALA A 150 7.05 18.79 -13.56
CA ALA A 150 7.16 19.82 -12.54
C ALA A 150 7.99 21.03 -12.99
N GLY A 151 8.95 20.84 -13.91
CA GLY A 151 9.77 21.91 -14.47
C GLY A 151 9.03 22.76 -15.51
N ALA A 152 8.16 22.15 -16.31
CA ALA A 152 7.36 22.86 -17.33
C ALA A 152 6.18 23.63 -16.70
N GLU A 153 5.58 23.08 -15.63
CA GLU A 153 4.37 23.58 -14.98
C GLU A 153 4.49 23.53 -13.45
N VAL A 154 5.61 24.02 -12.88
CA VAL A 154 5.87 23.98 -11.43
C VAL A 154 4.73 24.57 -10.60
N ALA A 155 3.98 25.52 -11.17
CA ALA A 155 2.80 26.12 -10.54
C ALA A 155 1.54 25.23 -10.59
N ALA A 156 1.56 24.13 -11.35
CA ALA A 156 0.36 23.31 -11.61
C ALA A 156 0.09 22.25 -10.55
N PHE A 157 1.06 21.93 -9.67
CA PHE A 157 0.89 20.91 -8.65
C PHE A 157 0.86 21.51 -7.25
N ASP A 158 -0.10 21.06 -6.45
CA ASP A 158 -0.27 21.44 -5.05
C ASP A 158 0.51 20.53 -4.10
N ALA A 159 0.79 19.29 -4.50
CA ALA A 159 1.66 18.37 -3.78
C ALA A 159 2.21 17.27 -4.70
N ILE A 160 3.22 16.57 -4.20
CA ILE A 160 3.81 15.38 -4.84
C ILE A 160 3.61 14.18 -3.94
N PHE A 161 3.21 13.06 -4.53
CA PHE A 161 3.06 11.76 -3.87
C PHE A 161 3.94 10.74 -4.60
N SER A 162 5.09 10.39 -4.01
CA SER A 162 6.15 9.66 -4.72
C SER A 162 6.60 8.42 -3.99
N ASP A 163 6.81 7.31 -4.74
CA ASP A 163 7.62 6.21 -4.23
C ASP A 163 9.07 6.66 -4.00
N VAL A 164 9.69 6.05 -2.99
CA VAL A 164 11.11 6.25 -2.66
C VAL A 164 12.00 5.44 -3.59
N VAL A 165 11.62 4.18 -3.85
CA VAL A 165 12.45 3.20 -4.55
C VAL A 165 11.99 3.06 -5.99
N MET A 166 12.68 3.74 -6.88
CA MET A 166 12.43 3.67 -8.33
C MET A 166 13.74 3.42 -9.09
N PRO A 167 13.69 2.81 -10.28
CA PRO A 167 14.86 2.68 -11.14
C PRO A 167 15.45 4.05 -11.49
N GLY A 168 16.78 4.12 -11.53
CA GLY A 168 17.47 5.37 -11.83
C GLY A 168 17.53 6.32 -10.64
N MET A 169 16.82 7.44 -10.70
CA MET A 169 16.77 8.42 -9.63
C MET A 169 15.73 8.02 -8.57
N THR A 170 16.13 8.03 -7.30
CA THR A 170 15.21 7.76 -6.19
C THR A 170 14.23 8.91 -5.95
N GLY A 171 13.04 8.61 -5.38
CA GLY A 171 12.06 9.63 -5.00
C GLY A 171 12.63 10.66 -4.02
N VAL A 172 13.52 10.27 -3.10
CA VAL A 172 14.21 11.19 -2.19
C VAL A 172 15.11 12.17 -2.94
N ALA A 173 15.90 11.67 -3.89
CA ALA A 173 16.79 12.53 -4.69
C ALA A 173 15.98 13.53 -5.53
N MET A 174 14.90 13.06 -6.17
CA MET A 174 13.97 13.90 -6.90
C MET A 174 13.32 14.96 -6.00
N ALA A 175 12.81 14.56 -4.83
CA ALA A 175 12.19 15.48 -3.87
C ALA A 175 13.14 16.59 -3.41
N LYS A 176 14.42 16.28 -3.17
CA LYS A 176 15.45 17.27 -2.85
C LYS A 176 15.66 18.28 -3.98
N LEU A 177 15.69 17.82 -5.23
CA LEU A 177 15.82 18.72 -6.39
C LEU A 177 14.59 19.62 -6.57
N LEU A 178 13.40 19.08 -6.35
CA LEU A 178 12.16 19.86 -6.42
C LEU A 178 12.08 20.90 -5.29
N ARG A 179 12.47 20.55 -4.07
CA ARG A 179 12.53 21.49 -2.93
C ARG A 179 13.49 22.67 -3.17
N GLN A 180 14.57 22.48 -3.91
CA GLN A 180 15.47 23.59 -4.27
C GLN A 180 14.79 24.62 -5.18
N ARG A 181 13.81 24.19 -6.01
CA ARG A 181 13.06 25.06 -6.93
C ARG A 181 11.76 25.59 -6.32
N ARG A 182 11.13 24.81 -5.50
CA ARG A 182 9.85 25.06 -4.81
C ARG A 182 9.95 24.57 -3.37
N PRO A 183 10.52 25.38 -2.44
CA PRO A 183 10.65 25.01 -1.02
C PRO A 183 9.30 24.78 -0.34
N ASP A 184 8.27 25.46 -0.83
CA ASP A 184 6.87 25.44 -0.39
C ASP A 184 6.07 24.24 -0.93
N LEU A 185 6.57 23.50 -1.92
CA LEU A 185 5.82 22.38 -2.52
C LEU A 185 5.87 21.15 -1.60
N PRO A 186 4.72 20.72 -1.04
CA PRO A 186 4.67 19.54 -0.21
C PRO A 186 5.06 18.27 -0.98
N VAL A 187 5.89 17.42 -0.37
CA VAL A 187 6.25 16.12 -0.90
C VAL A 187 5.96 15.05 0.15
N VAL A 188 5.13 14.08 -0.21
CA VAL A 188 4.88 12.87 0.56
C VAL A 188 5.61 11.72 -0.11
N LEU A 189 6.50 11.07 0.61
CA LEU A 189 7.25 9.92 0.16
C LEU A 189 6.59 8.63 0.65
N THR A 190 6.54 7.60 -0.20
CA THR A 190 6.00 6.27 0.15
C THR A 190 7.04 5.19 -0.01
N SER A 191 7.06 4.18 0.85
CA SER A 191 7.96 3.04 0.73
C SER A 191 7.40 1.79 1.39
N GLY A 192 7.72 0.62 0.83
CA GLY A 192 7.46 -0.69 1.42
C GLY A 192 8.52 -1.15 2.43
N TYR A 193 9.61 -0.40 2.61
CA TYR A 193 10.63 -0.71 3.59
C TYR A 193 10.29 -0.08 4.94
N SER A 194 10.59 -0.83 6.03
CA SER A 194 10.18 -0.53 7.40
C SER A 194 10.63 0.84 7.91
N GLU A 195 9.92 1.32 8.94
CA GLU A 195 10.12 2.60 9.65
C GLU A 195 11.56 2.88 10.10
N GLU A 196 12.39 1.86 10.32
CA GLU A 196 13.79 2.00 10.74
C GLU A 196 14.68 2.71 9.69
N LEU A 197 14.34 2.60 8.40
CA LEU A 197 14.98 3.37 7.32
C LEU A 197 14.36 4.77 7.18
N ALA A 198 13.14 4.96 7.66
CA ALA A 198 12.43 6.23 7.63
C ALA A 198 13.02 7.25 8.61
N GLU A 199 13.46 6.82 9.79
CA GLU A 199 13.99 7.71 10.82
C GLU A 199 15.34 8.36 10.47
N SER A 200 16.12 7.77 9.58
CA SER A 200 17.49 8.22 9.29
C SER A 200 17.69 8.97 7.97
N GLY A 201 16.68 9.08 7.08
CA GLY A 201 16.98 9.46 5.69
C GLY A 201 16.08 10.46 4.98
N TYR A 202 14.90 10.78 5.46
CA TYR A 202 13.95 11.58 4.66
C TYR A 202 13.94 13.08 4.97
N GLU A 203 14.88 13.58 5.76
CA GLU A 203 15.25 15.00 5.97
C GLU A 203 14.09 16.00 5.80
N GLY A 204 13.03 15.85 6.61
CA GLY A 204 11.92 16.82 6.61
C GLY A 204 10.91 16.65 5.49
N PHE A 205 10.80 15.50 4.84
CA PHE A 205 9.67 15.11 4.01
C PHE A 205 8.68 14.28 4.83
N GLU A 206 7.37 14.44 4.53
CA GLU A 206 6.35 13.55 5.08
C GLU A 206 6.51 12.16 4.48
N PHE A 207 6.27 11.14 5.30
CA PHE A 207 6.44 9.75 4.92
C PHE A 207 5.18 8.93 5.18
N LEU A 208 4.89 7.97 4.28
CA LEU A 208 3.79 7.04 4.39
C LEU A 208 4.24 5.62 4.03
N ALA A 209 4.18 4.70 5.00
CA ALA A 209 4.54 3.31 4.78
C ALA A 209 3.51 2.59 3.89
N LYS A 210 3.96 1.77 2.93
CA LYS A 210 3.14 0.82 2.17
C LYS A 210 2.99 -0.49 2.96
N PRO A 211 1.78 -1.10 2.99
CA PRO A 211 0.54 -0.68 2.33
C PRO A 211 -0.17 0.43 3.11
N TYR A 212 -0.82 1.35 2.40
CA TYR A 212 -1.56 2.47 3.00
C TYR A 212 -3.04 2.44 2.64
N SER A 213 -3.87 3.04 3.51
CA SER A 213 -5.30 3.23 3.27
C SER A 213 -5.61 4.63 2.73
N ALA A 214 -6.80 4.81 2.14
CA ALA A 214 -7.29 6.12 1.69
C ALA A 214 -7.31 7.16 2.84
N GLU A 215 -7.67 6.73 4.05
CA GLU A 215 -7.69 7.59 5.24
C GLU A 215 -6.27 8.09 5.62
N GLN A 216 -5.28 7.19 5.54
CA GLN A 216 -3.87 7.55 5.81
C GLN A 216 -3.34 8.53 4.76
N VAL A 217 -3.65 8.32 3.47
CA VAL A 217 -3.30 9.23 2.38
C VAL A 217 -3.94 10.60 2.61
N ALA A 218 -5.25 10.66 2.90
CA ALA A 218 -5.95 11.91 3.19
C ALA A 218 -5.32 12.67 4.36
N ARG A 219 -5.00 11.98 5.45
CA ARG A 219 -4.40 12.56 6.65
C ARG A 219 -3.01 13.16 6.37
N VAL A 220 -2.13 12.40 5.69
CA VAL A 220 -0.76 12.87 5.42
C VAL A 220 -0.74 14.03 4.45
N LEU A 221 -1.56 14.01 3.40
CA LEU A 221 -1.68 15.12 2.46
C LEU A 221 -2.28 16.36 3.12
N ALA A 222 -3.33 16.21 3.93
CA ALA A 222 -3.91 17.33 4.67
C ALA A 222 -2.91 17.95 5.66
N LYS A 223 -2.05 17.16 6.29
CA LYS A 223 -0.97 17.64 7.15
C LYS A 223 0.09 18.38 6.34
N SER A 224 0.55 17.79 5.26
CA SER A 224 1.61 18.29 4.38
C SER A 224 1.26 19.64 3.75
N MET A 225 -0.01 19.81 3.34
CA MET A 225 -0.52 21.02 2.68
C MET A 225 -1.01 22.12 3.64
N ARG A 226 -0.99 21.89 4.97
CA ARG A 226 -1.35 22.89 6.00
C ARG A 226 -0.15 23.63 6.60
N ASN A 227 1.07 23.21 6.28
CA ASN A 227 2.29 23.81 6.84
C ASN A 227 2.72 25.11 6.11
N ASP A 228 1.75 25.89 5.61
CA ASP A 228 1.92 27.28 5.20
C ASP A 228 1.58 28.27 6.35
#